data_553a88c3b3cbe25c1530b5a25cf322dc
#
_entry.id   553a88c3b3cbe25c1530b5a25cf322dc
#
_cell.length_a   1.000
_cell.length_b   1.000
_cell.length_c   1.000
_cell.angle_alpha   90.00
_cell.angle_beta   90.00
_cell.angle_gamma   90.00
#
_symmetry.space_group_name_H-M   'P 1'
#
loop_
_entity.id
_entity.type
_entity.pdbx_description
1 polymer ?
#
loop_
_entity_poly.entity_id
_entity_poly.type
_entity_poly.pdbx_seq_one_letter_code
_entity_poly.pdbx_strand_id
1 'polypeptide(L)'
;SDLESLDERVKSRLAGGLVVEMGPLDENLRIRIIEARIASARQHQPNFEVNSTVVAYVAKSIVSNGRDLDGAVNRLLAHSTLTGGVLTVEAAEAAIRDLIRAREPRKVKIEDIQKLVATHFNVSRADILSSRRSAGVVKPRQIAMYLAKVLTLRSLPEIGRRFGGRDHTTVLHAVRKIEGAVAADNGLRDDVELLKRMLQD
;
A
#
# COMPACT_ATOMS: atom_id res chain seq x y z
N SER A 1 1.30 10.85 -12.43
CA SER A 1 1.20 9.84 -13.49
C SER A 1 2.60 9.53 -14.00
N ASP A 2 2.93 8.25 -14.11
CA ASP A 2 4.28 7.75 -14.40
C ASP A 2 4.78 8.07 -15.82
N LEU A 3 3.99 8.77 -16.61
CA LEU A 3 4.30 9.17 -17.98
C LEU A 3 5.03 10.53 -18.05
N GLU A 4 5.19 11.26 -16.96
CA GLU A 4 5.85 12.58 -16.98
C GLU A 4 7.35 12.51 -17.33
N SER A 5 7.99 11.36 -17.08
CA SER A 5 9.40 11.11 -17.41
C SER A 5 9.66 10.66 -18.86
N LEU A 6 8.62 10.42 -19.66
CA LEU A 6 8.79 9.98 -21.05
C LEU A 6 9.12 11.17 -21.97
N ASP A 7 9.94 10.88 -23.01
CA ASP A 7 10.23 11.80 -24.09
C ASP A 7 8.93 12.32 -24.75
N GLU A 8 8.88 13.62 -25.08
CA GLU A 8 7.72 14.28 -25.68
C GLU A 8 7.28 13.62 -27.01
N ARG A 9 8.21 13.06 -27.79
CA ARG A 9 7.90 12.34 -29.03
C ARG A 9 7.14 11.04 -28.73
N VAL A 10 7.50 10.34 -27.65
CA VAL A 10 6.83 9.11 -27.21
C VAL A 10 5.44 9.45 -26.69
N LYS A 11 5.30 10.52 -25.87
CA LYS A 11 4.00 11.02 -25.40
C LYS A 11 3.08 11.38 -26.55
N SER A 12 3.58 12.13 -27.55
CA SER A 12 2.81 12.52 -28.72
C SER A 12 2.33 11.33 -29.53
N ARG A 13 3.16 10.29 -29.71
CA ARG A 13 2.75 9.06 -30.41
C ARG A 13 1.74 8.24 -29.63
N LEU A 14 1.87 8.16 -28.31
CA LEU A 14 0.89 7.49 -27.45
C LEU A 14 -0.45 8.24 -27.42
N ALA A 15 -0.42 9.57 -27.38
CA ALA A 15 -1.61 10.40 -27.40
C ALA A 15 -2.38 10.39 -28.74
N GLY A 16 -1.69 10.09 -29.86
CA GLY A 16 -2.30 9.94 -31.20
C GLY A 16 -3.02 8.62 -31.42
N GLY A 17 -2.96 7.67 -30.47
CA GLY A 17 -3.64 6.38 -30.50
C GLY A 17 -4.98 6.40 -29.77
N LEU A 18 -5.70 5.26 -29.85
CA LEU A 18 -6.89 5.05 -29.01
C LEU A 18 -6.46 4.81 -27.56
N VAL A 19 -6.78 5.76 -26.68
CA VAL A 19 -6.56 5.62 -25.23
C VAL A 19 -7.83 5.07 -24.60
N VAL A 20 -7.75 3.89 -24.00
CA VAL A 20 -8.85 3.24 -23.28
C VAL A 20 -8.45 3.09 -21.84
N GLU A 21 -9.30 3.59 -20.93
CA GLU A 21 -9.13 3.38 -19.50
C GLU A 21 -9.54 1.95 -19.14
N MET A 22 -8.61 1.19 -18.54
CA MET A 22 -8.91 -0.12 -18.00
C MET A 22 -9.16 0.00 -16.49
N GLY A 23 -10.40 -0.23 -16.08
CA GLY A 23 -10.78 -0.32 -14.67
C GLY A 23 -10.18 -1.53 -13.95
N PRO A 24 -10.36 -1.60 -12.61
CA PRO A 24 -9.93 -2.77 -11.84
C PRO A 24 -10.67 -4.03 -12.33
N LEU A 25 -9.97 -5.18 -12.24
CA LEU A 25 -10.54 -6.47 -12.61
C LEU A 25 -11.72 -6.81 -11.68
N ASP A 26 -12.91 -7.06 -12.24
CA ASP A 26 -14.03 -7.62 -11.48
C ASP A 26 -13.77 -9.08 -11.09
N GLU A 27 -14.59 -9.63 -10.18
CA GLU A 27 -14.38 -10.98 -9.67
C GLU A 27 -14.53 -12.05 -10.76
N ASN A 28 -15.49 -11.88 -11.67
CA ASN A 28 -15.71 -12.82 -12.78
C ASN A 28 -14.53 -12.86 -13.73
N LEU A 29 -13.96 -11.69 -14.05
CA LEU A 29 -12.79 -11.60 -14.90
C LEU A 29 -11.57 -12.22 -14.22
N ARG A 30 -11.38 -12.01 -12.92
CA ARG A 30 -10.31 -12.67 -12.15
C ARG A 30 -10.43 -14.19 -12.18
N ILE A 31 -11.64 -14.73 -11.98
CA ILE A 31 -11.91 -16.17 -12.07
C ILE A 31 -11.51 -16.69 -13.46
N ARG A 32 -11.95 -16.05 -14.55
CA ARG A 32 -11.59 -16.44 -15.91
C ARG A 32 -10.09 -16.39 -16.18
N ILE A 33 -9.38 -15.39 -15.67
CA ILE A 33 -7.93 -15.32 -15.79
C ILE A 33 -7.26 -16.50 -15.08
N ILE A 34 -7.68 -16.82 -13.86
CA ILE A 34 -7.16 -17.95 -13.08
C ILE A 34 -7.41 -19.26 -13.82
N GLU A 35 -8.63 -19.48 -14.31
CA GLU A 35 -9.00 -20.69 -15.06
C GLU A 35 -8.18 -20.85 -16.35
N ALA A 36 -7.99 -19.78 -17.10
CA ALA A 36 -7.15 -19.78 -18.31
C ALA A 36 -5.69 -20.12 -17.97
N ARG A 37 -5.15 -19.61 -16.84
CA ARG A 37 -3.79 -19.93 -16.41
C ARG A 37 -3.66 -21.38 -15.92
N ILE A 38 -4.65 -21.89 -15.21
CA ILE A 38 -4.71 -23.31 -14.81
C ILE A 38 -4.74 -24.19 -16.06
N ALA A 39 -5.56 -23.86 -17.08
CA ALA A 39 -5.62 -24.61 -18.32
C ALA A 39 -4.28 -24.60 -19.06
N SER A 40 -3.57 -23.47 -19.09
CA SER A 40 -2.22 -23.39 -19.66
C SER A 40 -1.21 -24.23 -18.86
N ALA A 41 -1.26 -24.19 -17.53
CA ALA A 41 -0.38 -24.99 -16.67
C ALA A 41 -0.58 -26.50 -16.86
N ARG A 42 -1.81 -26.95 -17.07
CA ARG A 42 -2.15 -28.36 -17.35
C ARG A 42 -1.52 -28.92 -18.64
N GLN A 43 -1.18 -28.07 -19.60
CA GLN A 43 -0.47 -28.52 -20.81
C GLN A 43 0.91 -29.10 -20.49
N HIS A 44 1.56 -28.60 -19.42
CA HIS A 44 2.88 -29.06 -18.96
C HIS A 44 2.81 -30.00 -17.75
N GLN A 45 1.72 -29.91 -16.98
CA GLN A 45 1.48 -30.74 -15.81
C GLN A 45 0.02 -31.21 -15.78
N PRO A 46 -0.31 -32.31 -16.50
CA PRO A 46 -1.70 -32.80 -16.65
C PRO A 46 -2.42 -33.10 -15.33
N ASN A 47 -1.66 -33.46 -14.29
CA ASN A 47 -2.20 -33.80 -12.96
C ASN A 47 -2.46 -32.57 -12.07
N PHE A 48 -2.28 -31.35 -12.59
CA PHE A 48 -2.57 -30.13 -11.83
C PHE A 48 -4.08 -29.89 -11.76
N GLU A 49 -4.69 -30.32 -10.66
CA GLU A 49 -6.12 -30.16 -10.42
C GLU A 49 -6.37 -29.07 -9.37
N VAL A 50 -7.23 -28.11 -9.73
CA VAL A 50 -7.67 -27.03 -8.84
C VAL A 50 -9.19 -27.01 -8.87
N ASN A 51 -9.82 -27.16 -7.71
CA ASN A 51 -11.27 -27.14 -7.61
C ASN A 51 -11.83 -25.69 -7.65
N SER A 52 -13.10 -25.54 -7.95
CA SER A 52 -13.75 -24.22 -8.08
C SER A 52 -13.74 -23.41 -6.79
N THR A 53 -13.72 -24.05 -5.62
CA THR A 53 -13.65 -23.36 -4.31
C THR A 53 -12.31 -22.69 -4.11
N VAL A 54 -11.21 -23.31 -4.54
CA VAL A 54 -9.87 -22.72 -4.52
C VAL A 54 -9.77 -21.56 -5.52
N VAL A 55 -10.31 -21.72 -6.74
CA VAL A 55 -10.36 -20.65 -7.74
C VAL A 55 -11.08 -19.43 -7.20
N ALA A 56 -12.27 -19.61 -6.62
CA ALA A 56 -13.06 -18.54 -6.03
C ALA A 56 -12.31 -17.85 -4.85
N TYR A 57 -11.66 -18.64 -3.99
CA TYR A 57 -10.86 -18.12 -2.89
C TYR A 57 -9.72 -17.23 -3.39
N VAL A 58 -8.95 -17.69 -4.39
CA VAL A 58 -7.83 -16.93 -4.97
C VAL A 58 -8.33 -15.64 -5.63
N ALA A 59 -9.42 -15.71 -6.42
CA ALA A 59 -10.01 -14.56 -7.08
C ALA A 59 -10.52 -13.50 -6.09
N LYS A 60 -11.01 -13.91 -4.92
CA LYS A 60 -11.45 -13.03 -3.84
C LYS A 60 -10.27 -12.42 -3.08
N SER A 61 -9.21 -13.19 -2.86
CA SER A 61 -8.04 -12.78 -2.07
C SER A 61 -7.07 -11.88 -2.84
N ILE A 62 -6.98 -12.04 -4.18
CA ILE A 62 -6.09 -11.28 -5.04
C ILE A 62 -6.89 -10.37 -5.96
N VAL A 63 -7.05 -9.11 -5.54
CA VAL A 63 -7.89 -8.12 -6.24
C VAL A 63 -7.08 -7.12 -7.09
N SER A 64 -5.77 -7.29 -7.16
CA SER A 64 -4.84 -6.27 -7.64
C SER A 64 -4.73 -6.20 -9.18
N ASN A 65 -4.07 -7.16 -9.79
CA ASN A 65 -3.81 -7.19 -11.24
C ASN A 65 -3.59 -8.61 -11.74
N GLY A 66 -3.55 -8.77 -13.08
CA GLY A 66 -3.38 -10.09 -13.72
C GLY A 66 -2.05 -10.77 -13.39
N ARG A 67 -0.95 -10.01 -13.20
CA ARG A 67 0.37 -10.59 -12.86
C ARG A 67 0.38 -11.28 -11.51
N ASP A 68 -0.39 -10.78 -10.55
CA ASP A 68 -0.46 -11.41 -9.24
C ASP A 68 -1.33 -12.66 -9.26
N LEU A 69 -2.37 -12.68 -10.08
CA LEU A 69 -3.15 -13.89 -10.35
C LEU A 69 -2.27 -14.95 -11.01
N ASP A 70 -1.41 -14.57 -11.96
CA ASP A 70 -0.40 -15.47 -12.56
C ASP A 70 0.56 -16.00 -11.48
N GLY A 71 1.08 -15.11 -10.64
CA GLY A 71 1.95 -15.48 -9.52
C GLY A 71 1.29 -16.43 -8.53
N ALA A 72 -0.01 -16.25 -8.26
CA ALA A 72 -0.78 -17.14 -7.41
C ALA A 72 -0.90 -18.55 -8.03
N VAL A 73 -1.29 -18.64 -9.30
CA VAL A 73 -1.41 -19.95 -9.98
C VAL A 73 -0.07 -20.68 -10.01
N ASN A 74 1.05 -19.97 -10.28
CA ASN A 74 2.38 -20.57 -10.24
C ASN A 74 2.76 -21.11 -8.85
N ARG A 75 2.37 -20.42 -7.77
CA ARG A 75 2.59 -20.89 -6.40
C ARG A 75 1.72 -22.11 -6.05
N LEU A 76 0.46 -22.11 -6.50
CA LEU A 76 -0.41 -23.27 -6.34
C LEU A 76 0.16 -24.49 -7.08
N LEU A 77 0.66 -24.28 -8.30
CA LEU A 77 1.30 -25.32 -9.10
C LEU A 77 2.53 -25.88 -8.40
N ALA A 78 3.43 -25.02 -7.95
CA ALA A 78 4.63 -25.42 -7.19
C ALA A 78 4.26 -26.19 -5.92
N HIS A 79 3.29 -25.70 -5.16
CA HIS A 79 2.80 -26.40 -3.95
C HIS A 79 2.24 -27.78 -4.28
N SER A 80 1.38 -27.90 -5.29
CA SER A 80 0.80 -29.17 -5.73
C SER A 80 1.88 -30.16 -6.17
N THR A 81 2.91 -29.67 -6.90
CA THR A 81 4.04 -30.50 -7.35
C THR A 81 4.88 -31.01 -6.19
N LEU A 82 5.10 -30.18 -5.16
CA LEU A 82 5.90 -30.55 -4.00
C LEU A 82 5.19 -31.49 -3.04
N THR A 83 3.88 -31.31 -2.87
CA THR A 83 3.11 -32.09 -1.87
C THR A 83 2.46 -33.33 -2.47
N GLY A 84 2.26 -33.37 -3.80
CA GLY A 84 1.56 -34.48 -4.50
C GLY A 84 0.09 -34.66 -4.09
N GLY A 85 -0.44 -33.74 -3.28
CA GLY A 85 -1.78 -33.83 -2.70
C GLY A 85 -2.83 -32.98 -3.39
N VAL A 86 -4.10 -33.23 -3.03
CA VAL A 86 -5.24 -32.38 -3.48
C VAL A 86 -5.09 -30.98 -2.90
N LEU A 87 -5.25 -29.98 -3.77
CA LEU A 87 -5.15 -28.58 -3.38
C LEU A 87 -6.43 -28.14 -2.64
N THR A 88 -6.35 -28.07 -1.31
CA THR A 88 -7.41 -27.53 -0.46
C THR A 88 -7.35 -26.00 -0.36
N VAL A 89 -8.41 -25.37 0.16
CA VAL A 89 -8.42 -23.91 0.38
C VAL A 89 -7.33 -23.49 1.38
N GLU A 90 -7.11 -24.29 2.43
CA GLU A 90 -6.07 -24.04 3.44
C GLU A 90 -4.67 -24.13 2.84
N ALA A 91 -4.44 -25.11 1.96
CA ALA A 91 -3.19 -25.25 1.22
C ALA A 91 -2.97 -24.06 0.27
N ALA A 92 -4.02 -23.63 -0.42
CA ALA A 92 -3.97 -22.45 -1.29
C ALA A 92 -3.68 -21.19 -0.49
N GLU A 93 -4.34 -20.98 0.65
CA GLU A 93 -4.07 -19.86 1.55
C GLU A 93 -2.60 -19.82 1.99
N ALA A 94 -2.06 -20.96 2.41
CA ALA A 94 -0.67 -21.06 2.79
C ALA A 94 0.28 -20.71 1.63
N ALA A 95 -0.01 -21.21 0.42
CA ALA A 95 0.81 -21.00 -0.77
C ALA A 95 0.84 -19.53 -1.23
N ILE A 96 -0.28 -18.78 -1.11
CA ILE A 96 -0.40 -17.40 -1.59
C ILE A 96 -0.30 -16.34 -0.47
N ARG A 97 -0.11 -16.76 0.78
CA ARG A 97 -0.10 -15.87 1.96
C ARG A 97 0.83 -14.68 1.82
N ASP A 98 2.02 -14.88 1.26
CA ASP A 98 2.99 -13.80 1.07
C ASP A 98 2.54 -12.80 -0.01
N LEU A 99 1.82 -13.25 -1.05
CA LEU A 99 1.23 -12.35 -2.05
C LEU A 99 0.14 -11.47 -1.45
N ILE A 100 -0.65 -12.03 -0.54
CA ILE A 100 -1.70 -11.30 0.18
C ILE A 100 -1.05 -10.32 1.17
N ARG A 101 -0.08 -10.78 1.97
CA ARG A 101 0.61 -9.96 2.99
C ARG A 101 1.45 -8.84 2.40
N ALA A 102 2.12 -9.08 1.26
CA ALA A 102 2.90 -8.04 0.57
C ALA A 102 2.03 -6.86 0.11
N ARG A 103 0.70 -7.02 0.13
CA ARG A 103 -0.28 -6.04 -0.34
C ARG A 103 -1.30 -5.57 0.70
N GLU A 104 -1.33 -6.19 1.87
CA GLU A 104 -1.96 -5.48 2.98
C GLU A 104 -1.21 -4.15 3.14
N PRO A 105 -1.90 -2.99 2.98
CA PRO A 105 -1.23 -1.71 3.17
C PRO A 105 -0.52 -1.80 4.52
N ARG A 106 0.79 -1.63 4.52
CA ARG A 106 1.61 -1.70 5.73
C ARG A 106 0.92 -0.85 6.78
N LYS A 107 0.47 -1.46 7.87
CA LYS A 107 -0.15 -0.70 8.97
C LYS A 107 0.90 0.27 9.48
N VAL A 108 0.84 1.49 8.97
CA VAL A 108 1.77 2.55 9.32
C VAL A 108 1.76 2.72 10.84
N LYS A 109 2.93 2.60 11.46
CA LYS A 109 3.09 2.80 12.91
C LYS A 109 3.47 4.25 13.18
N ILE A 110 2.96 4.81 14.28
CA ILE A 110 3.30 6.20 14.68
C ILE A 110 4.82 6.36 14.84
N GLU A 111 5.50 5.33 15.30
CA GLU A 111 6.95 5.31 15.47
C GLU A 111 7.70 5.47 14.14
N ASP A 112 7.20 4.88 13.07
CA ASP A 112 7.79 4.98 11.73
C ASP A 112 7.56 6.38 11.14
N ILE A 113 6.37 6.96 11.36
CA ILE A 113 6.08 8.36 11.01
C ILE A 113 7.05 9.31 11.73
N GLN A 114 7.24 9.12 13.03
CA GLN A 114 8.16 9.96 13.83
C GLN A 114 9.60 9.88 13.31
N LYS A 115 10.08 8.67 12.98
CA LYS A 115 11.43 8.45 12.44
C LYS A 115 11.59 9.13 11.08
N LEU A 116 10.66 8.86 10.16
CA LEU A 116 10.74 9.37 8.80
C LEU A 116 10.69 10.91 8.77
N VAL A 117 9.75 11.52 9.48
CA VAL A 117 9.64 12.98 9.59
C VAL A 117 10.89 13.59 10.25
N ALA A 118 11.45 12.93 11.29
CA ALA A 118 12.67 13.37 11.93
C ALA A 118 13.83 13.41 10.93
N THR A 119 14.01 12.35 10.14
CA THR A 119 15.05 12.25 9.11
C THR A 119 14.85 13.31 8.01
N HIS A 120 13.62 13.45 7.49
CA HIS A 120 13.31 14.37 6.39
C HIS A 120 13.57 15.84 6.77
N PHE A 121 13.23 16.25 7.99
CA PHE A 121 13.45 17.63 8.47
C PHE A 121 14.76 17.82 9.25
N ASN A 122 15.66 16.83 9.24
CA ASN A 122 16.95 16.86 9.91
C ASN A 122 16.84 17.25 11.42
N VAL A 123 15.88 16.65 12.11
CA VAL A 123 15.70 16.78 13.56
C VAL A 123 15.77 15.42 14.23
N SER A 124 16.07 15.37 15.53
CA SER A 124 16.03 14.07 16.23
C SER A 124 14.58 13.64 16.54
N ARG A 125 14.33 12.33 16.58
CA ARG A 125 13.04 11.81 17.06
C ARG A 125 12.76 12.28 18.50
N ALA A 126 13.81 12.41 19.34
CA ALA A 126 13.68 12.92 20.70
C ALA A 126 13.19 14.38 20.70
N ASP A 127 13.63 15.22 19.77
CA ASP A 127 13.14 16.59 19.63
C ASP A 127 11.66 16.63 19.24
N ILE A 128 11.22 15.76 18.33
CA ILE A 128 9.79 15.65 17.98
C ILE A 128 8.94 15.35 19.21
N LEU A 129 9.40 14.47 20.11
CA LEU A 129 8.70 14.08 21.33
C LEU A 129 8.87 15.08 22.48
N SER A 130 9.90 15.92 22.44
CA SER A 130 10.25 16.87 23.49
C SER A 130 9.22 17.99 23.69
N SER A 131 9.32 18.72 24.80
CA SER A 131 8.53 19.93 25.07
C SER A 131 9.03 21.18 24.34
N ARG A 132 10.12 21.10 23.56
CA ARG A 132 10.71 22.23 22.81
C ARG A 132 9.67 22.88 21.89
N ARG A 133 9.70 24.25 21.87
CA ARG A 133 8.78 25.09 21.09
C ARG A 133 9.45 25.86 19.96
N SER A 134 10.72 25.57 19.64
CA SER A 134 11.41 26.20 18.52
C SER A 134 10.74 25.84 17.18
N ALA A 135 10.67 26.79 16.24
CA ALA A 135 9.97 26.61 14.96
C ALA A 135 10.49 25.39 14.19
N GLY A 136 11.82 25.14 14.20
CA GLY A 136 12.45 24.00 13.53
C GLY A 136 12.03 22.64 14.07
N VAL A 137 11.43 22.57 15.27
CA VAL A 137 10.93 21.33 15.87
C VAL A 137 9.41 21.26 15.85
N VAL A 138 8.75 22.41 16.01
CA VAL A 138 7.28 22.47 16.08
C VAL A 138 6.64 22.10 14.75
N LYS A 139 7.12 22.64 13.61
CA LYS A 139 6.57 22.34 12.28
C LYS A 139 6.70 20.86 11.95
N PRO A 140 7.88 20.20 12.03
CA PRO A 140 8.00 18.75 11.83
C PRO A 140 7.07 17.94 12.76
N ARG A 141 6.99 18.30 14.03
CA ARG A 141 6.07 17.62 14.99
C ARG A 141 4.62 17.71 14.57
N GLN A 142 4.15 18.88 14.11
CA GLN A 142 2.79 19.08 13.62
C GLN A 142 2.51 18.25 12.38
N ILE A 143 3.47 18.17 11.43
CA ILE A 143 3.37 17.31 10.25
C ILE A 143 3.29 15.84 10.67
N ALA A 144 4.13 15.38 11.61
CA ALA A 144 4.08 14.00 12.10
C ALA A 144 2.74 13.67 12.78
N MET A 145 2.15 14.59 13.55
CA MET A 145 0.82 14.41 14.13
C MET A 145 -0.28 14.34 13.06
N TYR A 146 -0.20 15.19 12.04
CA TYR A 146 -1.11 15.17 10.91
C TYR A 146 -1.03 13.83 10.16
N LEU A 147 0.16 13.38 9.81
CA LEU A 147 0.37 12.07 9.16
C LEU A 147 -0.13 10.92 10.02
N ALA A 148 0.11 10.96 11.34
CA ALA A 148 -0.41 9.96 12.27
C ALA A 148 -1.95 9.91 12.26
N LYS A 149 -2.64 11.05 12.15
CA LYS A 149 -4.10 11.10 12.06
C LYS A 149 -4.62 10.58 10.72
N VAL A 150 -3.95 10.90 9.62
CA VAL A 150 -4.40 10.54 8.27
C VAL A 150 -4.08 9.08 7.92
N LEU A 151 -2.91 8.58 8.33
CA LEU A 151 -2.41 7.26 7.93
C LEU A 151 -2.68 6.17 8.97
N THR A 152 -3.23 6.51 10.15
CA THR A 152 -3.54 5.52 11.17
C THR A 152 -4.97 5.65 11.67
N LEU A 153 -5.56 4.55 12.15
CA LEU A 153 -6.89 4.56 12.77
C LEU A 153 -6.85 5.02 14.24
N ARG A 154 -5.76 5.68 14.68
CA ARG A 154 -5.59 6.08 16.07
C ARG A 154 -6.40 7.32 16.42
N SER A 155 -6.92 7.34 17.64
CA SER A 155 -7.62 8.50 18.19
C SER A 155 -6.67 9.64 18.54
N LEU A 156 -7.16 10.89 18.56
CA LEU A 156 -6.34 12.05 18.94
C LEU A 156 -5.66 11.89 20.32
N PRO A 157 -6.32 11.37 21.35
CA PRO A 157 -5.68 11.10 22.65
C PRO A 157 -4.56 10.06 22.55
N GLU A 158 -4.72 9.00 21.74
CA GLU A 158 -3.66 8.01 21.51
C GLU A 158 -2.44 8.62 20.81
N ILE A 159 -2.67 9.43 19.77
CA ILE A 159 -1.61 10.16 19.07
C ILE A 159 -0.89 11.07 20.08
N GLY A 160 -1.62 11.86 20.86
CA GLY A 160 -1.05 12.75 21.87
C GLY A 160 -0.12 12.03 22.85
N ARG A 161 -0.55 10.88 23.38
CA ARG A 161 0.29 10.04 24.26
C ARG A 161 1.61 9.62 23.60
N ARG A 162 1.57 9.26 22.30
CA ARG A 162 2.76 8.85 21.53
C ARG A 162 3.66 10.03 21.15
N PHE A 163 3.20 11.26 21.26
CA PHE A 163 3.96 12.49 20.99
C PHE A 163 4.37 13.23 22.28
N GLY A 164 4.81 12.49 23.29
CA GLY A 164 5.30 13.05 24.56
C GLY A 164 4.20 13.46 25.54
N GLY A 165 3.07 12.73 25.55
CA GLY A 165 1.97 12.96 26.50
C GLY A 165 1.15 14.22 26.23
N ARG A 166 1.05 14.64 24.97
CA ARG A 166 0.31 15.86 24.59
C ARG A 166 -1.19 15.62 24.64
N ASP A 167 -1.89 16.68 25.01
CA ASP A 167 -3.35 16.68 25.00
C ASP A 167 -3.93 16.55 23.59
N HIS A 168 -5.12 15.97 23.49
CA HIS A 168 -5.81 15.78 22.22
C HIS A 168 -6.12 17.09 21.50
N THR A 169 -6.34 18.19 22.23
CA THR A 169 -6.55 19.53 21.66
C THR A 169 -5.30 20.04 20.95
N THR A 170 -4.11 19.76 21.48
CA THR A 170 -2.83 20.08 20.83
C THR A 170 -2.69 19.31 19.50
N VAL A 171 -3.07 18.03 19.49
CA VAL A 171 -3.04 17.22 18.27
C VAL A 171 -4.04 17.74 17.25
N LEU A 172 -5.28 18.03 17.69
CA LEU A 172 -6.33 18.59 16.82
C LEU A 172 -5.90 19.90 16.17
N HIS A 173 -5.31 20.81 16.98
CA HIS A 173 -4.79 22.07 16.47
C HIS A 173 -3.68 21.85 15.43
N ALA A 174 -2.75 20.91 15.69
CA ALA A 174 -1.68 20.57 14.75
C ALA A 174 -2.25 20.03 13.44
N VAL A 175 -3.22 19.12 13.49
CA VAL A 175 -3.87 18.53 12.32
C VAL A 175 -4.53 19.62 11.47
N ARG A 176 -5.39 20.45 12.05
CA ARG A 176 -6.08 21.54 11.34
C ARG A 176 -5.12 22.55 10.74
N LYS A 177 -4.05 22.89 11.46
CA LYS A 177 -3.05 23.85 10.98
C LYS A 177 -2.31 23.31 9.76
N ILE A 178 -1.87 22.05 9.77
CA ILE A 178 -1.17 21.44 8.62
C ILE A 178 -2.14 21.22 7.46
N GLU A 179 -3.37 20.80 7.71
CA GLU A 179 -4.40 20.63 6.70
C GLU A 179 -4.66 21.93 5.92
N GLY A 180 -4.82 23.05 6.64
CA GLY A 180 -4.94 24.36 6.01
C GLY A 180 -3.68 24.82 5.29
N ALA A 181 -2.50 24.55 5.85
CA ALA A 181 -1.23 24.92 5.23
C ALA A 181 -0.95 24.12 3.94
N VAL A 182 -1.24 22.84 3.89
CA VAL A 182 -1.12 21.98 2.70
C VAL A 182 -2.04 22.47 1.56
N ALA A 183 -3.17 23.07 1.88
CA ALA A 183 -4.06 23.65 0.88
C ALA A 183 -3.49 24.96 0.24
N ALA A 184 -2.66 25.70 0.98
CA ALA A 184 -2.14 27.02 0.60
C ALA A 184 -0.69 27.01 0.11
N ASP A 185 0.13 26.03 0.51
CA ASP A 185 1.58 25.96 0.25
C ASP A 185 1.88 24.66 -0.54
N ASN A 186 2.26 24.83 -1.81
CA ASN A 186 2.61 23.73 -2.71
C ASN A 186 3.85 22.96 -2.23
N GLY A 187 4.88 23.66 -1.71
CA GLY A 187 6.08 23.00 -1.21
C GLY A 187 5.79 22.10 -0.02
N LEU A 188 4.95 22.56 0.91
CA LEU A 188 4.52 21.72 2.05
C LEU A 188 3.64 20.56 1.58
N ARG A 189 2.83 20.76 0.55
CA ARG A 189 2.02 19.68 -0.06
C ARG A 189 2.91 18.58 -0.61
N ASP A 190 3.93 18.94 -1.38
CA ASP A 190 4.86 17.99 -1.99
C ASP A 190 5.64 17.20 -0.93
N ASP A 191 6.13 17.88 0.12
CA ASP A 191 6.76 17.21 1.27
C ASP A 191 5.83 16.19 1.94
N VAL A 192 4.58 16.58 2.21
CA VAL A 192 3.60 15.71 2.87
C VAL A 192 3.24 14.52 1.99
N GLU A 193 3.04 14.71 0.68
CA GLU A 193 2.74 13.61 -0.25
C GLU A 193 3.93 12.66 -0.42
N LEU A 194 5.15 13.18 -0.48
CA LEU A 194 6.37 12.37 -0.48
C LEU A 194 6.45 11.49 0.78
N LEU A 195 6.25 12.08 1.95
CA LEU A 195 6.26 11.35 3.23
C LEU A 195 5.16 10.29 3.30
N LYS A 196 3.96 10.57 2.78
CA LYS A 196 2.87 9.58 2.71
C LYS A 196 3.28 8.38 1.84
N ARG A 197 3.82 8.61 0.65
CA ARG A 197 4.29 7.54 -0.25
C ARG A 197 5.34 6.68 0.44
N MET A 198 6.38 7.29 1.02
CA MET A 198 7.45 6.55 1.71
C MET A 198 6.98 5.75 2.93
N LEU A 199 5.82 6.08 3.52
CA LEU A 199 5.25 5.35 4.65
C LEU A 199 4.32 4.20 4.21
N GLN A 200 3.82 4.24 2.97
CA GLN A 200 2.88 3.26 2.42
C GLN A 200 3.56 2.21 1.53
N ASP A 201 4.76 2.50 1.03
CA ASP A 201 5.65 1.55 0.34
C ASP A 201 6.37 0.65 1.36
#